data_f588c573dbf7519ead7396d0f8b3410e
#
_entry.id   f588c573dbf7519ead7396d0f8b3410e
#
_cell.length_a   1.000
_cell.length_b   1.000
_cell.length_c   1.000
_cell.angle_alpha   90.00
_cell.angle_beta   90.00
_cell.angle_gamma   90.00
#
_symmetry.space_group_name_H-M   'P 1'
#
loop_
_entity.id
_entity.type
_entity.pdbx_description
1 polymer ?
#
loop_
_entity_poly.entity_id
_entity_poly.type
_entity_poly.pdbx_seq_one_letter_code
_entity_poly.pdbx_strand_id
1 'polypeptide(L)'
;YKPGDIKAQSRIAEIKELMLKLANQTLYDKLIQTADKAYNKKLYPEALADYEKALAVLPQEKHPAQRIEAINKILNAEAGFLAAIKQADQAFNEKKYQESKSFYAQALEIKPDDKYVTDRIKQIDGFLAAMATDEKYSNLIAEADRLLAVPDYENAKNKYSESLAVKPSEQYPKNKIAEINTFLQNIAQADQKYQQTIQQADNLFNRKSYAEARAVYADADSQKPSEAYPREMIGKIDYCWEKREKIRY
;
A
#
# COMPACT_ATOMS: atom_id res chain seq x y z
N TYR A 1 -6.14 93.47 11.76
CA TYR A 1 -5.82 92.39 10.81
C TYR A 1 -6.17 92.92 9.39
N LYS A 2 -5.16 93.22 8.55
CA LYS A 2 -5.40 93.54 7.13
C LYS A 2 -5.49 92.27 6.32
N PRO A 3 -6.63 91.98 5.67
CA PRO A 3 -6.77 90.81 4.78
C PRO A 3 -5.90 90.98 3.54
N GLY A 4 -4.67 90.62 3.59
CA GLY A 4 -3.69 90.77 2.49
C GLY A 4 -2.24 90.82 2.97
N ASP A 5 -2.01 90.72 4.26
CA ASP A 5 -0.67 90.64 4.82
C ASP A 5 -0.08 89.27 4.51
N ILE A 6 0.85 89.24 3.58
CA ILE A 6 1.50 88.00 3.06
C ILE A 6 2.16 87.23 4.19
N LYS A 7 2.77 87.93 5.19
CA LYS A 7 3.36 87.27 6.37
C LYS A 7 2.34 86.57 7.25
N ALA A 8 1.17 87.18 7.43
CA ALA A 8 0.08 86.61 8.22
C ALA A 8 -0.51 85.37 7.52
N GLN A 9 -0.70 85.48 6.22
CA GLN A 9 -1.17 84.32 5.41
C GLN A 9 -0.18 83.15 5.42
N SER A 10 1.14 83.42 5.28
CA SER A 10 2.17 82.36 5.37
C SER A 10 2.16 81.73 6.78
N ARG A 11 2.05 82.46 7.84
CA ARG A 11 1.96 81.93 9.22
C ARG A 11 0.69 81.11 9.44
N ILE A 12 -0.44 81.50 8.87
CA ILE A 12 -1.66 80.70 8.94
C ILE A 12 -1.52 79.36 8.16
N ALA A 13 -0.87 79.37 7.01
CA ALA A 13 -0.58 78.16 6.25
C ALA A 13 0.34 77.19 7.01
N GLU A 14 1.44 77.73 7.62
CA GLU A 14 2.34 76.93 8.47
C GLU A 14 1.63 76.29 9.66
N ILE A 15 0.78 77.06 10.35
CA ILE A 15 0.00 76.52 11.48
C ILE A 15 -0.97 75.47 11.05
N LYS A 16 -1.67 75.64 9.93
CA LYS A 16 -2.58 74.59 9.37
C LYS A 16 -1.84 73.32 9.03
N GLU A 17 -0.65 73.42 8.42
CA GLU A 17 0.18 72.29 8.11
C GLU A 17 0.64 71.55 9.39
N LEU A 18 1.09 72.28 10.41
CA LEU A 18 1.47 71.69 11.71
C LEU A 18 0.29 71.02 12.41
N MET A 19 -0.90 71.68 12.38
CA MET A 19 -2.12 71.03 12.92
C MET A 19 -2.51 69.75 12.19
N LEU A 20 -2.38 69.75 10.87
CA LEU A 20 -2.64 68.52 10.09
C LEU A 20 -1.64 67.42 10.41
N LYS A 21 -0.34 67.75 10.53
CA LYS A 21 0.69 66.80 10.92
C LYS A 21 0.42 66.23 12.32
N LEU A 22 0.05 67.08 13.29
CA LEU A 22 -0.28 66.63 14.64
C LEU A 22 -1.53 65.75 14.66
N ALA A 23 -2.56 66.09 13.90
CA ALA A 23 -3.78 65.27 13.77
C ALA A 23 -3.49 63.91 13.16
N ASN A 24 -2.67 63.88 12.09
CA ASN A 24 -2.25 62.62 11.44
C ASN A 24 -1.41 61.75 12.39
N GLN A 25 -0.48 62.36 13.15
CA GLN A 25 0.32 61.62 14.14
C GLN A 25 -0.56 61.03 15.23
N THR A 26 -1.51 61.82 15.79
CA THR A 26 -2.44 61.34 16.83
C THR A 26 -3.32 60.18 16.32
N LEU A 27 -3.81 60.27 15.07
CA LEU A 27 -4.60 59.21 14.47
C LEU A 27 -3.76 57.97 14.24
N TYR A 28 -2.55 58.12 13.73
CA TYR A 28 -1.58 57.03 13.53
C TYR A 28 -1.31 56.30 14.84
N ASP A 29 -0.94 57.02 15.90
CA ASP A 29 -0.61 56.44 17.21
C ASP A 29 -1.79 55.63 17.78
N LYS A 30 -3.01 56.13 17.63
CA LYS A 30 -4.23 55.42 18.04
C LYS A 30 -4.43 54.13 17.24
N LEU A 31 -4.25 54.17 15.92
CA LEU A 31 -4.39 53.00 15.05
C LEU A 31 -3.33 51.92 15.36
N ILE A 32 -2.07 52.34 15.55
CA ILE A 32 -0.99 51.42 15.96
C ILE A 32 -1.30 50.76 17.30
N GLN A 33 -1.75 51.55 18.30
CA GLN A 33 -2.11 50.97 19.59
C GLN A 33 -3.21 49.92 19.49
N THR A 34 -4.22 50.14 18.62
CA THR A 34 -5.32 49.18 18.41
C THR A 34 -4.83 47.96 17.67
N ALA A 35 -4.03 48.15 16.60
CA ALA A 35 -3.47 47.07 15.79
C ALA A 35 -2.54 46.18 16.63
N ASP A 36 -1.64 46.75 17.44
CA ASP A 36 -0.75 46.00 18.32
C ASP A 36 -1.52 45.17 19.36
N LYS A 37 -2.60 45.72 19.93
CA LYS A 37 -3.47 44.95 20.83
C LYS A 37 -4.14 43.78 20.14
N ALA A 38 -4.64 43.97 18.92
CA ALA A 38 -5.24 42.89 18.12
C ALA A 38 -4.19 41.83 17.74
N TYR A 39 -3.00 42.26 17.30
CA TYR A 39 -1.88 41.39 16.96
C TYR A 39 -1.48 40.49 18.14
N ASN A 40 -1.33 41.07 19.33
CA ASN A 40 -0.95 40.33 20.54
C ASN A 40 -2.02 39.32 20.97
N LYS A 41 -3.29 39.58 20.63
CA LYS A 41 -4.41 38.64 20.81
C LYS A 41 -4.54 37.61 19.65
N LYS A 42 -3.65 37.65 18.67
CA LYS A 42 -3.68 36.82 17.44
C LYS A 42 -4.94 37.05 16.58
N LEU A 43 -5.57 38.23 16.73
CA LEU A 43 -6.68 38.66 15.86
C LEU A 43 -6.08 39.30 14.62
N TYR A 44 -5.47 38.47 13.77
CA TYR A 44 -4.66 38.92 12.65
C TYR A 44 -5.44 39.72 11.59
N PRO A 45 -6.68 39.33 11.20
CA PRO A 45 -7.45 40.11 10.22
C PRO A 45 -7.75 41.54 10.72
N GLU A 46 -8.11 41.69 12.00
CA GLU A 46 -8.39 42.99 12.61
C GLU A 46 -7.10 43.84 12.72
N ALA A 47 -6.00 43.23 13.16
CA ALA A 47 -4.70 43.87 13.24
C ALA A 47 -4.24 44.36 11.87
N LEU A 48 -4.39 43.52 10.81
CA LEU A 48 -4.04 43.87 9.44
C LEU A 48 -4.77 45.11 8.97
N ALA A 49 -6.09 45.15 9.15
CA ALA A 49 -6.92 46.28 8.73
C ALA A 49 -6.52 47.60 9.40
N ASP A 50 -6.14 47.55 10.67
CA ASP A 50 -5.75 48.79 11.42
C ASP A 50 -4.30 49.18 11.08
N TYR A 51 -3.36 48.26 10.85
CA TYR A 51 -2.04 48.58 10.32
C TYR A 51 -2.09 49.18 8.90
N GLU A 52 -2.97 48.68 8.02
CA GLU A 52 -3.17 49.24 6.70
C GLU A 52 -3.70 50.69 6.76
N LYS A 53 -4.66 50.98 7.67
CA LYS A 53 -5.13 52.33 7.92
C LYS A 53 -4.02 53.24 8.46
N ALA A 54 -3.21 52.74 9.40
CA ALA A 54 -2.08 53.48 9.96
C ALA A 54 -1.06 53.85 8.88
N LEU A 55 -0.74 52.86 7.99
CA LEU A 55 0.18 53.07 6.86
C LEU A 55 -0.38 54.05 5.83
N ALA A 56 -1.71 54.09 5.64
CA ALA A 56 -2.36 55.10 4.79
C ALA A 56 -2.27 56.52 5.35
N VAL A 57 -2.27 56.68 6.67
CA VAL A 57 -2.11 57.98 7.33
C VAL A 57 -0.65 58.46 7.27
N LEU A 58 0.32 57.60 7.56
CA LEU A 58 1.75 57.91 7.49
C LEU A 58 2.50 56.82 6.66
N PRO A 59 2.54 56.97 5.32
CA PRO A 59 3.07 55.91 4.43
C PRO A 59 4.56 55.62 4.56
N GLN A 60 5.34 56.46 5.22
CA GLN A 60 6.78 56.30 5.39
C GLN A 60 7.15 55.49 6.65
N GLU A 61 6.17 55.17 7.48
CA GLU A 61 6.39 54.44 8.72
C GLU A 61 6.63 52.95 8.45
N LYS A 62 7.77 52.43 8.96
CA LYS A 62 8.21 51.05 8.71
C LYS A 62 7.46 50.03 9.58
N HIS A 63 7.06 50.44 10.79
CA HIS A 63 6.45 49.51 11.76
C HIS A 63 5.19 48.83 11.21
N PRO A 64 4.16 49.54 10.72
CA PRO A 64 2.95 48.89 10.18
C PRO A 64 3.25 48.06 8.94
N ALA A 65 4.16 48.51 8.07
CA ALA A 65 4.54 47.72 6.87
C ALA A 65 5.15 46.35 7.23
N GLN A 66 6.07 46.32 8.20
CA GLN A 66 6.66 45.08 8.70
C GLN A 66 5.63 44.16 9.37
N ARG A 67 4.68 44.73 10.10
CA ARG A 67 3.59 43.96 10.74
C ARG A 67 2.64 43.37 9.72
N ILE A 68 2.27 44.13 8.70
CA ILE A 68 1.45 43.65 7.57
C ILE A 68 2.12 42.48 6.89
N GLU A 69 3.43 42.57 6.59
CA GLU A 69 4.18 41.46 5.99
C GLU A 69 4.19 40.20 6.87
N ALA A 70 4.44 40.39 8.18
CA ALA A 70 4.44 39.27 9.13
C ALA A 70 3.06 38.61 9.24
N ILE A 71 1.98 39.39 9.31
CA ILE A 71 0.59 38.90 9.34
C ILE A 71 0.27 38.11 8.05
N ASN A 72 0.61 38.65 6.89
CA ASN A 72 0.35 38.01 5.61
C ASN A 72 1.08 36.67 5.51
N LYS A 73 2.32 36.55 6.01
CA LYS A 73 3.02 35.24 6.08
C LYS A 73 2.27 34.25 6.96
N ILE A 74 1.76 34.68 8.12
CA ILE A 74 0.97 33.82 9.03
C ILE A 74 -0.32 33.34 8.36
N LEU A 75 -1.08 34.28 7.79
CA LEU A 75 -2.37 33.97 7.14
C LEU A 75 -2.21 33.08 5.92
N ASN A 76 -1.17 33.31 5.11
CA ASN A 76 -0.87 32.47 3.95
C ASN A 76 -0.45 31.05 4.38
N ALA A 77 0.37 30.92 5.43
CA ALA A 77 0.73 29.62 5.98
C ALA A 77 -0.50 28.85 6.50
N GLU A 78 -1.40 29.54 7.24
CA GLU A 78 -2.65 28.92 7.72
C GLU A 78 -3.55 28.48 6.58
N ALA A 79 -3.72 29.32 5.55
CA ALA A 79 -4.50 28.99 4.36
C ALA A 79 -3.89 27.79 3.59
N GLY A 80 -2.57 27.76 3.45
CA GLY A 80 -1.84 26.65 2.85
C GLY A 80 -2.03 25.34 3.63
N PHE A 81 -1.93 25.40 4.96
CA PHE A 81 -2.17 24.25 5.83
C PHE A 81 -3.59 23.69 5.68
N LEU A 82 -4.61 24.55 5.73
CA LEU A 82 -6.00 24.12 5.57
C LEU A 82 -6.28 23.57 4.16
N ALA A 83 -5.68 24.17 3.13
CA ALA A 83 -5.80 23.66 1.76
C ALA A 83 -5.19 22.28 1.60
N ALA A 84 -3.99 22.05 2.17
CA ALA A 84 -3.33 20.75 2.14
C ALA A 84 -4.17 19.67 2.85
N ILE A 85 -4.72 19.97 4.03
CA ILE A 85 -5.63 19.06 4.76
C ILE A 85 -6.86 18.74 3.91
N LYS A 86 -7.49 19.74 3.31
CA LYS A 86 -8.69 19.52 2.47
C LYS A 86 -8.41 18.57 1.31
N GLN A 87 -7.27 18.74 0.62
CA GLN A 87 -6.85 17.86 -0.46
C GLN A 87 -6.54 16.46 0.04
N ALA A 88 -5.86 16.37 1.20
CA ALA A 88 -5.55 15.10 1.84
C ALA A 88 -6.81 14.31 2.22
N ASP A 89 -7.79 14.97 2.85
CA ASP A 89 -9.06 14.35 3.24
C ASP A 89 -9.86 13.89 2.00
N GLN A 90 -9.87 14.69 0.94
CA GLN A 90 -10.51 14.30 -0.30
C GLN A 90 -9.86 13.04 -0.90
N ALA A 91 -8.54 13.04 -1.06
CA ALA A 91 -7.81 11.87 -1.57
C ALA A 91 -8.01 10.64 -0.68
N PHE A 92 -8.08 10.81 0.65
CA PHE A 92 -8.39 9.74 1.59
C PHE A 92 -9.77 9.13 1.33
N ASN A 93 -10.79 9.95 1.16
CA ASN A 93 -12.15 9.51 0.89
C ASN A 93 -12.27 8.79 -0.46
N GLU A 94 -11.44 9.17 -1.43
CA GLU A 94 -11.30 8.52 -2.73
C GLU A 94 -10.43 7.24 -2.68
N LYS A 95 -9.94 6.85 -1.47
CA LYS A 95 -9.01 5.72 -1.24
C LYS A 95 -7.66 5.84 -1.95
N LYS A 96 -7.29 7.04 -2.37
CA LYS A 96 -5.98 7.38 -2.93
C LYS A 96 -4.98 7.62 -1.80
N TYR A 97 -4.67 6.58 -1.05
CA TYR A 97 -3.94 6.68 0.22
C TYR A 97 -2.55 7.28 0.06
N GLN A 98 -1.81 6.93 -1.01
CA GLN A 98 -0.47 7.47 -1.24
C GLN A 98 -0.50 8.98 -1.54
N GLU A 99 -1.48 9.44 -2.33
CA GLU A 99 -1.70 10.85 -2.64
C GLU A 99 -2.14 11.62 -1.39
N SER A 100 -3.07 11.06 -0.62
CA SER A 100 -3.50 11.62 0.67
C SER A 100 -2.33 11.80 1.63
N LYS A 101 -1.46 10.79 1.78
CA LYS A 101 -0.26 10.86 2.60
C LYS A 101 0.67 12.01 2.17
N SER A 102 0.83 12.21 0.86
CA SER A 102 1.65 13.30 0.32
C SER A 102 1.10 14.68 0.70
N PHE A 103 -0.22 14.90 0.61
CA PHE A 103 -0.84 16.16 1.01
C PHE A 103 -0.76 16.40 2.53
N TYR A 104 -0.95 15.36 3.35
CA TYR A 104 -0.73 15.49 4.79
C TYR A 104 0.73 15.80 5.15
N ALA A 105 1.70 15.23 4.42
CA ALA A 105 3.11 15.57 4.61
C ALA A 105 3.38 17.05 4.32
N GLN A 106 2.79 17.62 3.24
CA GLN A 106 2.86 19.04 2.96
C GLN A 106 2.24 19.90 4.09
N ALA A 107 1.15 19.44 4.70
CA ALA A 107 0.59 20.11 5.87
C ALA A 107 1.57 20.11 7.05
N LEU A 108 2.29 19.01 7.31
CA LEU A 108 3.32 18.94 8.37
C LEU A 108 4.55 19.82 8.08
N GLU A 109 4.88 20.13 6.83
CA GLU A 109 5.93 21.11 6.52
C GLU A 109 5.56 22.50 7.04
N ILE A 110 4.26 22.82 7.09
CA ILE A 110 3.76 24.09 7.61
C ILE A 110 3.57 24.04 9.11
N LYS A 111 2.99 22.95 9.65
CA LYS A 111 2.77 22.73 11.08
C LYS A 111 3.28 21.34 11.50
N PRO A 112 4.58 21.21 11.85
CA PRO A 112 5.22 19.92 12.11
C PRO A 112 4.60 19.10 13.25
N ASP A 113 4.01 19.76 14.25
CA ASP A 113 3.49 19.12 15.46
C ASP A 113 1.96 18.95 15.43
N ASP A 114 1.32 19.06 14.26
CA ASP A 114 -0.14 18.89 14.18
C ASP A 114 -0.53 17.44 14.41
N LYS A 115 -1.22 17.21 15.53
CA LYS A 115 -1.62 15.87 15.96
C LYS A 115 -2.64 15.23 15.02
N TYR A 116 -3.60 16.00 14.50
CA TYR A 116 -4.60 15.46 13.56
C TYR A 116 -3.92 14.89 12.33
N VAL A 117 -3.02 15.67 11.73
CA VAL A 117 -2.30 15.27 10.52
C VAL A 117 -1.41 14.05 10.77
N THR A 118 -0.67 14.04 11.90
CA THR A 118 0.17 12.91 12.29
C THR A 118 -0.64 11.63 12.48
N ASP A 119 -1.78 11.71 13.17
CA ASP A 119 -2.66 10.55 13.39
C ASP A 119 -3.25 10.04 12.06
N ARG A 120 -3.59 10.95 11.12
CA ARG A 120 -4.09 10.58 9.79
C ARG A 120 -3.03 9.89 8.94
N ILE A 121 -1.80 10.36 8.94
CA ILE A 121 -0.68 9.68 8.24
C ILE A 121 -0.50 8.27 8.79
N LYS A 122 -0.49 8.10 10.12
CA LYS A 122 -0.37 6.79 10.75
C LYS A 122 -1.50 5.83 10.37
N GLN A 123 -2.73 6.35 10.27
CA GLN A 123 -3.87 5.58 9.79
C GLN A 123 -3.69 5.13 8.34
N ILE A 124 -3.23 6.04 7.47
CA ILE A 124 -2.95 5.75 6.06
C ILE A 124 -1.86 4.69 5.93
N ASP A 125 -0.79 4.78 6.73
CA ASP A 125 0.29 3.78 6.71
C ASP A 125 -0.24 2.39 7.07
N GLY A 126 -1.19 2.29 7.99
CA GLY A 126 -1.89 1.04 8.29
C GLY A 126 -2.66 0.48 7.07
N PHE A 127 -3.39 1.33 6.34
CA PHE A 127 -4.09 0.90 5.13
C PHE A 127 -3.13 0.47 4.01
N LEU A 128 -2.07 1.23 3.77
CA LEU A 128 -1.05 0.88 2.77
C LEU A 128 -0.35 -0.44 3.09
N ALA A 129 -0.02 -0.68 4.36
CA ALA A 129 0.58 -1.94 4.81
C ALA A 129 -0.39 -3.13 4.63
N ALA A 130 -1.68 -2.93 4.94
CA ALA A 130 -2.71 -3.95 4.72
C ALA A 130 -2.86 -4.27 3.23
N MET A 131 -2.93 -3.26 2.35
CA MET A 131 -3.01 -3.44 0.89
C MET A 131 -1.80 -4.19 0.34
N ALA A 132 -0.57 -3.85 0.78
CA ALA A 132 0.63 -4.55 0.37
C ALA A 132 0.64 -6.02 0.83
N THR A 133 0.09 -6.29 2.02
CA THR A 133 -0.09 -7.66 2.54
C THR A 133 -1.08 -8.45 1.68
N ASP A 134 -2.22 -7.82 1.32
CA ASP A 134 -3.24 -8.42 0.48
C ASP A 134 -2.74 -8.73 -0.93
N GLU A 135 -2.00 -7.81 -1.52
CA GLU A 135 -1.36 -7.98 -2.83
C GLU A 135 -0.35 -9.12 -2.81
N LYS A 136 0.54 -9.15 -1.82
CA LYS A 136 1.52 -10.24 -1.67
C LYS A 136 0.84 -11.60 -1.54
N TYR A 137 -0.21 -11.70 -0.72
CA TYR A 137 -0.99 -12.92 -0.56
C TYR A 137 -1.62 -13.35 -1.89
N SER A 138 -2.28 -12.42 -2.59
CA SER A 138 -2.96 -12.69 -3.87
C SER A 138 -1.99 -13.16 -4.95
N ASN A 139 -0.79 -12.56 -5.02
CA ASN A 139 0.25 -12.96 -5.97
C ASN A 139 0.77 -14.38 -5.69
N LEU A 140 0.97 -14.74 -4.41
CA LEU A 140 1.39 -16.08 -4.02
C LEU A 140 0.32 -17.14 -4.35
N ILE A 141 -0.96 -16.83 -4.12
CA ILE A 141 -2.08 -17.70 -4.49
C ILE A 141 -2.13 -17.90 -6.01
N ALA A 142 -2.07 -16.82 -6.78
CA ALA A 142 -2.09 -16.91 -8.26
C ALA A 142 -0.91 -17.73 -8.81
N GLU A 143 0.28 -17.60 -8.22
CA GLU A 143 1.44 -18.41 -8.60
C GLU A 143 1.24 -19.88 -8.25
N ALA A 144 0.73 -20.17 -7.04
CA ALA A 144 0.42 -21.53 -6.60
C ALA A 144 -0.62 -22.21 -7.50
N ASP A 145 -1.71 -21.51 -7.83
CA ASP A 145 -2.76 -22.03 -8.72
C ASP A 145 -2.22 -22.32 -10.12
N ARG A 146 -1.33 -21.46 -10.63
CA ARG A 146 -0.66 -21.69 -11.93
C ARG A 146 0.24 -22.91 -11.89
N LEU A 147 1.03 -23.11 -10.83
CA LEU A 147 1.89 -24.29 -10.67
C LEU A 147 1.05 -25.57 -10.55
N LEU A 148 -0.07 -25.52 -9.86
CA LEU A 148 -1.00 -26.64 -9.75
C LEU A 148 -1.60 -27.03 -11.12
N ALA A 149 -1.85 -26.04 -11.99
CA ALA A 149 -2.37 -26.30 -13.36
C ALA A 149 -1.37 -27.01 -14.27
N VAL A 150 -0.07 -26.92 -14.01
CA VAL A 150 1.00 -27.62 -14.76
C VAL A 150 1.60 -28.80 -13.99
N PRO A 151 0.85 -29.54 -13.25
CA PRO A 151 1.08 -30.52 -12.17
C PRO A 151 2.44 -30.44 -11.44
N ASP A 152 2.86 -29.22 -11.08
CA ASP A 152 4.04 -28.99 -10.23
C ASP A 152 3.62 -28.91 -8.75
N TYR A 153 3.20 -30.06 -8.22
CA TYR A 153 2.56 -30.17 -6.90
C TYR A 153 3.42 -29.68 -5.75
N GLU A 154 4.73 -29.96 -5.76
CA GLU A 154 5.63 -29.56 -4.68
C GLU A 154 5.84 -28.03 -4.66
N ASN A 155 6.08 -27.42 -5.80
CA ASN A 155 6.22 -25.97 -5.88
C ASN A 155 4.89 -25.25 -5.61
N ALA A 156 3.75 -25.79 -6.08
CA ALA A 156 2.43 -25.28 -5.74
C ALA A 156 2.19 -25.28 -4.22
N LYS A 157 2.48 -26.41 -3.55
CA LYS A 157 2.36 -26.55 -2.10
C LYS A 157 3.25 -25.57 -1.33
N ASN A 158 4.48 -25.36 -1.81
CA ASN A 158 5.39 -24.38 -1.22
C ASN A 158 4.81 -22.96 -1.32
N LYS A 159 4.25 -22.56 -2.47
CA LYS A 159 3.63 -21.25 -2.66
C LYS A 159 2.37 -21.05 -1.82
N TYR A 160 1.53 -22.06 -1.67
CA TYR A 160 0.42 -22.04 -0.72
C TYR A 160 0.91 -21.90 0.73
N SER A 161 2.01 -22.56 1.10
CA SER A 161 2.60 -22.44 2.43
C SER A 161 3.18 -21.03 2.68
N GLU A 162 3.85 -20.43 1.68
CA GLU A 162 4.31 -19.05 1.72
C GLU A 162 3.13 -18.07 1.89
N SER A 163 2.00 -18.33 1.21
CA SER A 163 0.81 -17.50 1.36
C SER A 163 0.22 -17.55 2.78
N LEU A 164 0.27 -18.70 3.44
CA LEU A 164 -0.12 -18.86 4.84
C LEU A 164 0.84 -18.18 5.82
N ALA A 165 2.11 -18.00 5.47
CA ALA A 165 3.02 -17.19 6.27
C ALA A 165 2.66 -15.69 6.22
N VAL A 166 2.03 -15.24 5.12
CA VAL A 166 1.50 -13.87 4.97
C VAL A 166 0.16 -13.71 5.67
N LYS A 167 -0.79 -14.66 5.45
CA LYS A 167 -2.13 -14.67 6.04
C LYS A 167 -2.46 -16.05 6.64
N PRO A 168 -2.12 -16.30 7.91
CA PRO A 168 -2.23 -17.64 8.53
C PRO A 168 -3.66 -18.16 8.70
N SER A 169 -4.65 -17.28 8.72
CA SER A 169 -6.06 -17.65 8.93
C SER A 169 -6.77 -18.15 7.68
N GLU A 170 -6.22 -17.90 6.50
CA GLU A 170 -6.88 -18.19 5.23
C GLU A 170 -7.09 -19.69 5.01
N GLN A 171 -8.32 -20.06 4.66
CA GLN A 171 -8.70 -21.47 4.53
C GLN A 171 -8.36 -22.04 3.15
N TYR A 172 -8.41 -21.22 2.10
CA TYR A 172 -8.17 -21.67 0.72
C TYR A 172 -6.83 -22.39 0.55
N PRO A 173 -5.68 -21.80 0.91
CA PRO A 173 -4.38 -22.48 0.76
C PRO A 173 -4.25 -23.72 1.66
N LYS A 174 -4.88 -23.73 2.86
CA LYS A 174 -4.90 -24.92 3.72
C LYS A 174 -5.58 -26.10 3.04
N ASN A 175 -6.73 -25.84 2.41
CA ASN A 175 -7.46 -26.86 1.69
C ASN A 175 -6.66 -27.38 0.49
N LYS A 176 -6.04 -26.47 -0.28
CA LYS A 176 -5.21 -26.85 -1.44
C LYS A 176 -4.00 -27.69 -1.05
N ILE A 177 -3.31 -27.37 0.03
CA ILE A 177 -2.20 -28.19 0.57
C ILE A 177 -2.72 -29.57 0.99
N ALA A 178 -3.87 -29.67 1.62
CA ALA A 178 -4.45 -30.96 2.01
C ALA A 178 -4.85 -31.80 0.79
N GLU A 179 -5.46 -31.20 -0.24
CA GLU A 179 -5.78 -31.85 -1.52
C GLU A 179 -4.52 -32.40 -2.20
N ILE A 180 -3.46 -31.58 -2.31
CA ILE A 180 -2.18 -31.98 -2.90
C ILE A 180 -1.55 -33.13 -2.11
N ASN A 181 -1.51 -33.05 -0.78
CA ASN A 181 -0.94 -34.09 0.06
C ASN A 181 -1.70 -35.42 -0.12
N THR A 182 -3.02 -35.40 -0.14
CA THR A 182 -3.87 -36.57 -0.37
C THR A 182 -3.60 -37.17 -1.77
N PHE A 183 -3.50 -36.32 -2.78
CA PHE A 183 -3.21 -36.76 -4.15
C PHE A 183 -1.83 -37.43 -4.24
N LEU A 184 -0.79 -36.81 -3.72
CA LEU A 184 0.57 -37.38 -3.71
C LEU A 184 0.65 -38.69 -2.91
N GLN A 185 -0.07 -38.77 -1.77
CA GLN A 185 -0.17 -39.99 -0.98
C GLN A 185 -0.82 -41.14 -1.77
N ASN A 186 -1.91 -40.86 -2.50
CA ASN A 186 -2.58 -41.84 -3.33
C ASN A 186 -1.66 -42.37 -4.47
N ILE A 187 -0.90 -41.47 -5.11
CA ILE A 187 0.09 -41.88 -6.12
C ILE A 187 1.14 -42.80 -5.49
N ALA A 188 1.71 -42.42 -4.35
CA ALA A 188 2.73 -43.18 -3.66
C ALA A 188 2.22 -44.58 -3.23
N GLN A 189 0.97 -44.67 -2.77
CA GLN A 189 0.34 -45.95 -2.42
C GLN A 189 0.11 -46.83 -3.67
N ALA A 190 -0.35 -46.25 -4.76
CA ALA A 190 -0.52 -46.96 -6.03
C ALA A 190 0.83 -47.50 -6.58
N ASP A 191 1.88 -46.66 -6.49
CA ASP A 191 3.24 -47.06 -6.87
C ASP A 191 3.77 -48.19 -6.01
N GLN A 192 3.58 -48.11 -4.70
CA GLN A 192 3.98 -49.15 -3.77
C GLN A 192 3.25 -50.46 -4.07
N LYS A 193 1.95 -50.42 -4.32
CA LYS A 193 1.16 -51.61 -4.70
C LYS A 193 1.67 -52.22 -5.97
N TYR A 194 1.90 -51.44 -7.01
CA TYR A 194 2.48 -51.87 -8.27
C TYR A 194 3.83 -52.58 -8.06
N GLN A 195 4.76 -52.00 -7.31
CA GLN A 195 6.05 -52.58 -7.03
C GLN A 195 5.95 -53.92 -6.27
N GLN A 196 5.03 -54.03 -5.30
CA GLN A 196 4.74 -55.30 -4.62
C GLN A 196 4.20 -56.36 -5.55
N THR A 197 3.30 -55.99 -6.49
CA THR A 197 2.75 -56.90 -7.47
C THR A 197 3.83 -57.40 -8.45
N ILE A 198 4.72 -56.51 -8.94
CA ILE A 198 5.88 -56.88 -9.75
C ILE A 198 6.80 -57.84 -9.00
N GLN A 199 7.17 -57.53 -7.76
CA GLN A 199 8.02 -58.38 -6.95
C GLN A 199 7.42 -59.81 -6.75
N GLN A 200 6.10 -59.89 -6.54
CA GLN A 200 5.39 -61.16 -6.46
C GLN A 200 5.44 -61.93 -7.79
N ALA A 201 5.21 -61.27 -8.91
CA ALA A 201 5.27 -61.86 -10.23
C ALA A 201 6.68 -62.39 -10.57
N ASP A 202 7.73 -61.60 -10.27
CA ASP A 202 9.13 -61.99 -10.47
C ASP A 202 9.51 -63.23 -9.64
N ASN A 203 9.05 -63.26 -8.36
CA ASN A 203 9.27 -64.42 -7.50
C ASN A 203 8.61 -65.70 -8.08
N LEU A 204 7.40 -65.60 -8.59
CA LEU A 204 6.69 -66.71 -9.22
C LEU A 204 7.39 -67.16 -10.55
N PHE A 205 7.82 -66.21 -11.35
CA PHE A 205 8.59 -66.45 -12.55
C PHE A 205 9.90 -67.24 -12.27
N ASN A 206 10.66 -66.76 -11.27
CA ASN A 206 11.92 -67.40 -10.87
C ASN A 206 11.73 -68.79 -10.30
N ARG A 207 10.58 -69.06 -9.64
CA ARG A 207 10.18 -70.44 -9.23
C ARG A 207 9.61 -71.28 -10.34
N LYS A 208 9.56 -70.76 -11.58
CA LYS A 208 8.99 -71.41 -12.76
C LYS A 208 7.49 -71.70 -12.72
N SER A 209 6.77 -71.01 -11.78
CA SER A 209 5.29 -70.96 -11.69
C SER A 209 4.73 -70.01 -12.75
N TYR A 210 4.98 -70.31 -14.04
CA TYR A 210 4.74 -69.37 -15.15
C TYR A 210 3.28 -69.02 -15.34
N ALA A 211 2.33 -69.90 -15.09
CA ALA A 211 0.89 -69.58 -15.19
C ALA A 211 0.47 -68.56 -14.17
N GLU A 212 0.89 -68.75 -12.94
CA GLU A 212 0.63 -67.82 -11.85
C GLU A 212 1.38 -66.48 -12.04
N ALA A 213 2.66 -66.56 -12.46
CA ALA A 213 3.45 -65.36 -12.76
C ALA A 213 2.78 -64.48 -13.83
N ARG A 214 2.28 -65.11 -14.92
CA ARG A 214 1.57 -64.44 -16.00
C ARG A 214 0.33 -63.70 -15.52
N ALA A 215 -0.46 -64.32 -14.65
CA ALA A 215 -1.66 -63.70 -14.08
C ALA A 215 -1.31 -62.49 -13.22
N VAL A 216 -0.26 -62.55 -12.40
CA VAL A 216 0.18 -61.45 -11.55
C VAL A 216 0.83 -60.32 -12.38
N TYR A 217 1.58 -60.63 -13.46
CA TYR A 217 2.05 -59.59 -14.39
C TYR A 217 0.89 -58.90 -15.10
N ALA A 218 -0.19 -59.65 -15.47
CA ALA A 218 -1.38 -59.03 -16.06
C ALA A 218 -2.11 -58.07 -15.06
N ASP A 219 -2.14 -58.44 -13.79
CA ASP A 219 -2.64 -57.53 -12.74
C ASP A 219 -1.75 -56.26 -12.61
N ALA A 220 -0.42 -56.42 -12.65
CA ALA A 220 0.50 -55.29 -12.64
C ALA A 220 0.32 -54.39 -13.87
N ASP A 221 0.13 -54.96 -15.07
CA ASP A 221 -0.14 -54.20 -16.31
C ASP A 221 -1.44 -53.38 -16.19
N SER A 222 -2.47 -53.96 -15.56
CA SER A 222 -3.74 -53.27 -15.31
C SER A 222 -3.59 -52.10 -14.32
N GLN A 223 -2.69 -52.21 -13.33
CA GLN A 223 -2.42 -51.14 -12.34
C GLN A 223 -1.66 -49.97 -12.98
N LYS A 224 -0.71 -50.23 -13.86
CA LYS A 224 0.07 -49.23 -14.57
C LYS A 224 0.27 -49.61 -16.05
N PRO A 225 -0.70 -49.31 -16.91
CA PRO A 225 -0.63 -49.68 -18.35
C PRO A 225 0.47 -48.94 -19.14
N SER A 226 1.04 -47.87 -18.58
CA SER A 226 2.17 -47.15 -19.20
C SER A 226 3.52 -47.88 -19.03
N GLU A 227 3.63 -48.80 -18.07
CA GLU A 227 4.84 -49.53 -17.79
C GLU A 227 4.97 -50.74 -18.74
N ALA A 228 6.11 -50.85 -19.45
CA ALA A 228 6.33 -51.92 -20.43
C ALA A 228 6.68 -53.26 -19.79
N TYR A 229 7.32 -53.26 -18.63
CA TYR A 229 7.92 -54.45 -18.01
C TYR A 229 6.95 -55.60 -17.81
N PRO A 230 5.72 -55.44 -17.28
CA PRO A 230 4.79 -56.56 -17.12
C PRO A 230 4.44 -57.24 -18.47
N ARG A 231 4.22 -56.47 -19.54
CA ARG A 231 3.89 -56.97 -20.88
C ARG A 231 5.06 -57.71 -21.50
N GLU A 232 6.29 -57.23 -21.33
CA GLU A 232 7.48 -57.92 -21.79
C GLU A 232 7.64 -59.27 -21.10
N MET A 233 7.36 -59.37 -19.82
CA MET A 233 7.45 -60.62 -19.06
C MET A 233 6.34 -61.58 -19.42
N ILE A 234 5.11 -61.13 -19.69
CA ILE A 234 4.03 -61.92 -20.23
C ILE A 234 4.45 -62.52 -21.59
N GLY A 235 4.99 -61.71 -22.51
CA GLY A 235 5.48 -62.13 -23.81
C GLY A 235 6.57 -63.20 -23.71
N LYS A 236 7.50 -63.10 -22.77
CA LYS A 236 8.53 -64.13 -22.50
C LYS A 236 7.91 -65.47 -22.05
N ILE A 237 6.90 -65.42 -21.18
CA ILE A 237 6.19 -66.58 -20.69
C ILE A 237 5.45 -67.26 -21.85
N ASP A 238 4.71 -66.49 -22.62
CA ASP A 238 3.91 -66.97 -23.75
C ASP A 238 4.82 -67.64 -24.83
N TYR A 239 6.00 -67.06 -25.15
CA TYR A 239 6.99 -67.62 -26.03
C TYR A 239 7.56 -68.98 -25.52
N CYS A 240 7.81 -69.08 -24.21
CA CYS A 240 8.26 -70.35 -23.62
C CYS A 240 7.22 -71.42 -23.68
N TRP A 241 5.93 -71.13 -23.61
CA TRP A 241 4.83 -72.08 -23.76
C TRP A 241 4.71 -72.54 -25.20
N GLU A 242 4.70 -71.66 -26.18
CA GLU A 242 4.63 -72.06 -27.60
C GLU A 242 5.79 -72.96 -28.02
N LYS A 243 7.00 -72.76 -27.56
CA LYS A 243 8.14 -73.62 -27.80
C LYS A 243 7.96 -75.03 -27.20
N ARG A 244 7.37 -75.09 -25.95
CA ARG A 244 7.12 -76.38 -25.29
C ARG A 244 6.07 -77.20 -26.01
N GLU A 245 5.05 -76.59 -26.57
CA GLU A 245 4.04 -77.29 -27.36
C GLU A 245 4.60 -77.79 -28.65
N LYS A 246 5.45 -77.05 -29.38
CA LYS A 246 6.11 -77.49 -30.64
C LYS A 246 7.11 -78.60 -30.47
N ILE A 247 7.59 -78.86 -29.25
CA ILE A 247 8.51 -80.04 -29.00
C ILE A 247 7.75 -81.30 -28.59
N ARG A 248 6.45 -81.15 -28.26
CA ARG A 248 5.59 -82.28 -27.86
C ARG A 248 4.92 -83.01 -29.04
N TYR A 249 5.04 -82.49 -30.27
CA TYR A 249 4.58 -83.03 -31.49
C TYR A 249 5.79 -83.39 -32.41
#